data_f4a2cbb1053f95972d4342f406f11c36
#
_entry.id   f4a2cbb1053f95972d4342f406f11c36
#
_cell.length_a   1.000
_cell.length_b   1.000
_cell.length_c   1.000
_cell.angle_alpha   90.00
_cell.angle_beta   90.00
_cell.angle_gamma   90.00
#
_symmetry.space_group_name_H-M   'P 1'
#
loop_
_entity.id
_entity.type
_entity.pdbx_description
1 polymer ?
#
loop_
_entity_poly.entity_id
_entity_poly.type
_entity_poly.pdbx_seq_one_letter_code
_entity_poly.pdbx_strand_id
1 'polypeptide(L)'
;MIYSGEMNMDKDPFKEYLRESEPNKATKGYVWSTAVGLQAVDGLKPSQYLIDTAIQYIEGKITLKEAQSLIESYYNERPVRVSDNERTEEADKVSSRIAELLSETAFSFSPNEYIAIHRKLFRGIYKHAGKIRDYNITKKEWVLDGATVIYGSASELRATLEYDFSQEQAFSYKGLSIEESIHHLALFVSRLWQIHIFGEGNT
;
A
#
# COMPACT_ATOMS: atom_id res chain seq x y z
N MET A 1 -18.25 -1.27 -20.28
CA MET A 1 -16.92 -0.94 -20.83
C MET A 1 -15.93 -1.26 -19.74
N ILE A 2 -15.35 -2.47 -19.79
CA ILE A 2 -14.41 -2.96 -18.78
C ILE A 2 -13.13 -2.16 -19.02
N TYR A 3 -12.82 -1.21 -18.14
CA TYR A 3 -11.48 -0.65 -18.07
C TYR A 3 -10.58 -1.77 -17.56
N SER A 4 -9.95 -2.49 -18.47
CA SER A 4 -8.72 -3.21 -18.20
C SER A 4 -7.71 -2.14 -17.80
N GLY A 5 -7.56 -1.95 -16.51
CA GLY A 5 -6.40 -1.27 -15.95
C GLY A 5 -5.18 -2.14 -16.21
N GLU A 6 -4.78 -2.21 -17.47
CA GLU A 6 -3.41 -2.58 -17.79
C GLU A 6 -2.55 -1.55 -17.09
N MET A 7 -2.02 -1.93 -15.94
CA MET A 7 -0.90 -1.24 -15.33
C MET A 7 0.11 -1.09 -16.48
N ASN A 8 0.26 0.16 -16.94
CA ASN A 8 1.07 0.46 -18.13
C ASN A 8 2.52 0.12 -17.78
N MET A 9 2.87 -1.16 -17.91
CA MET A 9 4.19 -1.72 -17.59
C MET A 9 5.31 -1.04 -18.41
N ASP A 10 4.94 -0.30 -19.47
CA ASP A 10 5.91 0.50 -20.22
C ASP A 10 6.37 1.76 -19.48
N LYS A 11 5.71 2.13 -18.37
CA LYS A 11 6.08 3.25 -17.50
C LYS A 11 6.69 2.82 -16.16
N ASP A 12 6.80 1.52 -15.88
CA ASP A 12 7.46 1.04 -14.67
C ASP A 12 8.98 1.27 -14.76
N PRO A 13 9.54 2.14 -13.88
CA PRO A 13 10.96 2.47 -13.91
C PRO A 13 11.87 1.30 -13.51
N PHE A 14 11.32 0.24 -12.95
CA PHE A 14 12.06 -0.94 -12.48
C PHE A 14 11.88 -2.16 -13.39
N LYS A 15 11.19 -2.04 -14.51
CA LYS A 15 10.86 -3.13 -15.46
C LYS A 15 12.08 -3.95 -15.89
N GLU A 16 13.22 -3.32 -16.08
CA GLU A 16 14.44 -4.01 -16.50
C GLU A 16 14.97 -4.95 -15.41
N TYR A 17 14.85 -4.56 -14.15
CA TYR A 17 15.26 -5.40 -13.02
C TYR A 17 14.40 -6.65 -12.86
N LEU A 18 13.14 -6.63 -13.28
CA LEU A 18 12.27 -7.80 -13.23
C LEU A 18 12.73 -8.94 -14.14
N ARG A 19 13.63 -8.64 -15.10
CA ARG A 19 14.18 -9.58 -16.09
C ARG A 19 15.62 -9.98 -15.77
N GLU A 20 16.19 -9.43 -14.72
CA GLU A 20 17.56 -9.73 -14.31
C GLU A 20 17.73 -11.19 -13.88
N SER A 21 18.84 -11.78 -14.26
CA SER A 21 19.20 -13.15 -13.86
C SER A 21 19.70 -13.24 -12.41
N GLU A 22 20.10 -12.12 -11.81
CA GLU A 22 20.50 -12.05 -10.41
C GLU A 22 19.25 -12.03 -9.49
N PRO A 23 18.98 -13.11 -8.74
CA PRO A 23 17.74 -13.21 -7.95
C PRO A 23 17.53 -12.05 -6.96
N ASN A 24 18.61 -11.55 -6.38
CA ASN A 24 18.57 -10.45 -5.42
C ASN A 24 18.12 -9.12 -6.06
N LYS A 25 18.64 -8.79 -7.25
CA LYS A 25 18.23 -7.58 -7.97
C LYS A 25 16.80 -7.68 -8.48
N ALA A 26 16.43 -8.84 -9.03
CA ALA A 26 15.07 -9.09 -9.49
C ALA A 26 14.04 -8.95 -8.34
N THR A 27 14.34 -9.54 -7.18
CA THR A 27 13.47 -9.44 -5.99
C THR A 27 13.33 -7.99 -5.52
N LYS A 28 14.43 -7.25 -5.41
CA LYS A 28 14.41 -5.84 -5.02
C LYS A 28 13.66 -4.99 -6.06
N GLY A 29 13.89 -5.23 -7.35
CA GLY A 29 13.17 -4.57 -8.44
C GLY A 29 11.67 -4.82 -8.36
N TYR A 30 11.24 -6.06 -8.12
CA TYR A 30 9.84 -6.41 -7.93
C TYR A 30 9.20 -5.67 -6.73
N VAL A 31 9.90 -5.61 -5.61
CA VAL A 31 9.43 -4.90 -4.41
C VAL A 31 9.18 -3.41 -4.70
N TRP A 32 10.13 -2.74 -5.36
CA TRP A 32 9.98 -1.32 -5.68
C TRP A 32 8.96 -1.07 -6.79
N SER A 33 8.90 -1.93 -7.80
CA SER A 33 7.86 -1.89 -8.83
C SER A 33 6.46 -1.98 -8.21
N THR A 34 6.26 -2.92 -7.29
CA THR A 34 5.01 -3.07 -6.55
C THR A 34 4.70 -1.84 -5.71
N ALA A 35 5.68 -1.33 -4.95
CA ALA A 35 5.50 -0.17 -4.08
C ALA A 35 5.08 1.08 -4.85
N VAL A 36 5.72 1.35 -5.98
CA VAL A 36 5.38 2.48 -6.87
C VAL A 36 4.06 2.25 -7.60
N GLY A 37 3.81 1.02 -8.06
CA GLY A 37 2.57 0.66 -8.74
C GLY A 37 1.33 0.87 -7.87
N LEU A 38 1.43 0.59 -6.57
CA LEU A 38 0.34 0.83 -5.61
C LEU A 38 0.00 2.32 -5.47
N GLN A 39 0.97 3.22 -5.57
CA GLN A 39 0.70 4.66 -5.55
C GLN A 39 -0.09 5.13 -6.78
N ALA A 40 0.12 4.49 -7.92
CA ALA A 40 -0.57 4.84 -9.17
C ALA A 40 -2.08 4.55 -9.09
N VAL A 41 -2.53 3.64 -8.23
CA VAL A 41 -3.96 3.36 -7.99
C VAL A 41 -4.68 4.61 -7.47
N ASP A 42 -4.02 5.37 -6.58
CA ASP A 42 -4.54 6.64 -6.05
C ASP A 42 -4.14 7.86 -6.90
N GLY A 43 -3.62 7.63 -8.11
CA GLY A 43 -3.20 8.68 -9.02
C GLY A 43 -1.94 9.42 -8.57
N LEU A 44 -1.20 8.89 -7.61
CA LEU A 44 0.02 9.47 -7.10
C LEU A 44 1.21 9.12 -7.99
N LYS A 45 2.16 10.06 -8.08
CA LYS A 45 3.37 9.88 -8.89
C LYS A 45 4.61 10.07 -8.01
N PRO A 46 5.48 9.06 -7.95
CA PRO A 46 6.76 9.20 -7.25
C PRO A 46 7.67 10.21 -7.95
N SER A 47 8.55 10.82 -7.19
CA SER A 47 9.58 11.71 -7.71
C SER A 47 10.70 10.94 -8.43
N GLN A 48 11.44 11.64 -9.29
CA GLN A 48 12.67 11.09 -9.87
C GLN A 48 13.71 10.78 -8.78
N TYR A 49 13.73 11.58 -7.70
CA TYR A 49 14.62 11.33 -6.57
C TYR A 49 14.36 9.99 -5.88
N LEU A 50 13.08 9.61 -5.69
CA LEU A 50 12.74 8.28 -5.18
C LEU A 50 13.26 7.18 -6.12
N ILE A 51 13.00 7.32 -7.42
CA ILE A 51 13.40 6.33 -8.41
C ILE A 51 14.91 6.12 -8.40
N ASP A 52 15.69 7.21 -8.44
CA ASP A 52 17.15 7.17 -8.42
C ASP A 52 17.69 6.56 -7.11
N THR A 53 17.05 6.85 -5.99
CA THR A 53 17.40 6.27 -4.68
C THR A 53 17.10 4.77 -4.63
N ALA A 54 15.96 4.36 -5.15
CA ALA A 54 15.59 2.95 -5.24
C ALA A 54 16.56 2.15 -6.12
N ILE A 55 16.98 2.72 -7.26
CA ILE A 55 18.00 2.12 -8.14
C ILE A 55 19.32 1.93 -7.39
N GLN A 56 19.78 2.91 -6.61
CA GLN A 56 21.00 2.75 -5.81
C GLN A 56 20.89 1.59 -4.81
N TYR A 57 19.73 1.40 -4.19
CA TYR A 57 19.48 0.24 -3.32
C TYR A 57 19.47 -1.08 -4.10
N ILE A 58 18.78 -1.14 -5.24
CA ILE A 58 18.71 -2.35 -6.09
C ILE A 58 20.12 -2.76 -6.52
N GLU A 59 20.94 -1.80 -6.94
CA GLU A 59 22.33 -1.98 -7.35
C GLU A 59 23.28 -2.29 -6.18
N GLY A 60 22.79 -2.28 -4.93
CA GLY A 60 23.60 -2.59 -3.75
C GLY A 60 24.58 -1.48 -3.33
N LYS A 61 24.40 -0.26 -3.84
CA LYS A 61 25.23 0.91 -3.47
C LYS A 61 24.90 1.46 -2.10
N ILE A 62 23.65 1.31 -1.69
CA ILE A 62 23.13 1.72 -0.37
C ILE A 62 22.23 0.61 0.21
N THR A 63 22.04 0.61 1.51
CA THR A 63 21.08 -0.24 2.21
C THR A 63 19.66 0.34 2.12
N LEU A 64 18.64 -0.48 2.38
CA LEU A 64 17.25 -0.01 2.43
C LEU A 64 17.04 1.09 3.48
N LYS A 65 17.70 0.95 4.63
CA LYS A 65 17.66 1.95 5.70
C LYS A 65 18.26 3.29 5.28
N GLU A 66 19.37 3.27 4.53
CA GLU A 66 19.97 4.48 3.96
C GLU A 66 19.05 5.11 2.92
N ALA A 67 18.42 4.30 2.04
CA ALA A 67 17.46 4.80 1.07
C ALA A 67 16.29 5.51 1.76
N GLN A 68 15.73 4.93 2.82
CA GLN A 68 14.68 5.56 3.61
C GLN A 68 15.12 6.86 4.27
N SER A 69 16.32 6.87 4.86
CA SER A 69 16.88 8.07 5.49
C SER A 69 17.07 9.19 4.47
N LEU A 70 17.53 8.88 3.27
CA LEU A 70 17.70 9.84 2.17
C LEU A 70 16.36 10.46 1.76
N ILE A 71 15.31 9.64 1.62
CA ILE A 71 13.97 10.11 1.26
C ILE A 71 13.38 11.00 2.36
N GLU A 72 13.49 10.60 3.62
CA GLU A 72 13.00 11.41 4.75
C GLU A 72 13.76 12.77 4.84
N SER A 73 15.09 12.76 4.72
CA SER A 73 15.91 13.99 4.74
C SER A 73 15.57 14.93 3.60
N TYR A 74 15.37 14.38 2.39
CA TYR A 74 15.02 15.17 1.20
C TYR A 74 13.76 16.02 1.40
N TYR A 75 12.76 15.50 2.10
CA TYR A 75 11.53 16.24 2.39
C TYR A 75 11.63 17.11 3.64
N ASN A 76 12.43 16.72 4.63
CA ASN A 76 12.62 17.52 5.84
C ASN A 76 13.45 18.79 5.61
N GLU A 77 14.36 18.79 4.64
CA GLU A 77 15.24 19.90 4.32
C GLU A 77 14.59 20.93 3.37
N ARG A 78 13.44 20.65 2.80
CA ARG A 78 12.76 21.57 1.89
C ARG A 78 11.96 22.63 2.64
N PRO A 79 12.25 23.92 2.41
CA PRO A 79 11.66 25.01 3.22
C PRO A 79 10.22 25.38 2.84
N VAL A 80 9.68 24.93 1.72
CA VAL A 80 8.34 25.30 1.23
C VAL A 80 7.60 24.09 0.66
N ARG A 81 6.46 23.77 1.27
CA ARG A 81 5.49 22.80 0.71
C ARG A 81 4.61 23.55 -0.29
N VAL A 82 4.78 23.26 -1.57
CA VAL A 82 3.83 23.65 -2.62
C VAL A 82 2.83 22.50 -2.76
N SER A 83 1.55 22.80 -2.95
CA SER A 83 0.44 21.81 -2.92
C SER A 83 0.67 20.56 -3.80
N ASP A 84 1.30 20.71 -4.96
CA ASP A 84 1.64 19.57 -5.84
C ASP A 84 2.78 18.70 -5.27
N ASN A 85 3.63 19.26 -4.40
CA ASN A 85 4.70 18.50 -3.74
C ASN A 85 4.20 17.66 -2.56
N GLU A 86 3.07 18.00 -1.94
CA GLU A 86 2.54 17.22 -0.81
C GLU A 86 2.14 15.80 -1.23
N ARG A 87 1.52 15.64 -2.39
CA ARG A 87 1.13 14.32 -2.89
C ARG A 87 2.33 13.53 -3.43
N THR A 88 3.36 14.18 -3.93
CA THR A 88 4.63 13.53 -4.31
C THR A 88 5.41 13.07 -3.07
N GLU A 89 5.41 13.88 -1.99
CA GLU A 89 5.99 13.47 -0.70
C GLU A 89 5.27 12.23 -0.13
N GLU A 90 3.95 12.21 -0.21
CA GLU A 90 3.15 11.04 0.16
C GLU A 90 3.58 9.82 -0.65
N ALA A 91 3.59 9.92 -1.98
CA ALA A 91 3.98 8.82 -2.87
C ALA A 91 5.36 8.26 -2.54
N ASP A 92 6.34 9.13 -2.33
CA ASP A 92 7.72 8.73 -2.07
C ASP A 92 7.88 8.06 -0.70
N LYS A 93 7.35 8.68 0.35
CA LYS A 93 7.44 8.14 1.72
C LYS A 93 6.68 6.82 1.84
N VAL A 94 5.48 6.74 1.28
CA VAL A 94 4.68 5.50 1.34
C VAL A 94 5.33 4.40 0.51
N SER A 95 5.82 4.67 -0.71
CA SER A 95 6.54 3.67 -1.51
C SER A 95 7.76 3.10 -0.78
N SER A 96 8.56 3.94 -0.13
CA SER A 96 9.73 3.48 0.61
C SER A 96 9.36 2.57 1.80
N ARG A 97 8.24 2.86 2.47
CA ARG A 97 7.72 2.08 3.60
C ARG A 97 7.06 0.79 3.15
N ILE A 98 6.40 0.78 1.98
CA ILE A 98 5.91 -0.45 1.35
C ILE A 98 7.09 -1.36 0.99
N ALA A 99 8.16 -0.81 0.40
CA ALA A 99 9.35 -1.58 0.08
C ALA A 99 9.99 -2.20 1.32
N GLU A 100 9.99 -1.50 2.46
CA GLU A 100 10.42 -2.06 3.75
C GLU A 100 9.52 -3.20 4.18
N LEU A 101 8.19 -3.01 4.22
CA LEU A 101 7.23 -4.04 4.63
C LEU A 101 7.34 -5.30 3.77
N LEU A 102 7.46 -5.16 2.45
CA LEU A 102 7.61 -6.29 1.53
C LEU A 102 8.97 -7.00 1.67
N SER A 103 9.95 -6.34 2.27
CA SER A 103 11.28 -6.92 2.54
C SER A 103 11.38 -7.58 3.91
N GLU A 104 10.39 -7.40 4.78
CA GLU A 104 10.33 -8.04 6.10
C GLU A 104 9.91 -9.51 5.96
N THR A 105 10.53 -10.37 6.75
CA THR A 105 10.20 -11.81 6.80
C THR A 105 9.18 -12.16 7.87
N ALA A 106 8.99 -11.27 8.85
CA ALA A 106 8.05 -11.44 9.94
C ALA A 106 6.73 -10.75 9.63
N PHE A 107 5.66 -11.51 9.64
CA PHE A 107 4.30 -11.01 9.45
C PHE A 107 3.35 -11.68 10.45
N SER A 108 2.50 -10.89 11.09
CA SER A 108 1.46 -11.36 11.99
C SER A 108 0.09 -11.11 11.35
N PHE A 109 -0.62 -12.17 11.00
CA PHE A 109 -1.97 -12.03 10.47
C PHE A 109 -2.96 -11.69 11.60
N SER A 110 -3.14 -10.41 11.87
CA SER A 110 -4.00 -9.94 12.95
C SER A 110 -4.58 -8.53 12.69
N PRO A 111 -5.73 -8.17 13.30
CA PRO A 111 -6.26 -6.81 13.26
C PRO A 111 -5.27 -5.75 13.73
N ASN A 112 -4.48 -6.06 14.74
CA ASN A 112 -3.48 -5.13 15.27
C ASN A 112 -2.35 -4.89 14.29
N GLU A 113 -1.91 -5.92 13.57
CA GLU A 113 -0.91 -5.77 12.49
C GLU A 113 -1.46 -4.93 11.34
N TYR A 114 -2.69 -5.16 10.92
CA TYR A 114 -3.34 -4.33 9.91
C TYR A 114 -3.33 -2.84 10.29
N ILE A 115 -3.65 -2.53 11.54
CA ILE A 115 -3.60 -1.16 12.07
C ILE A 115 -2.16 -0.64 12.15
N ALA A 116 -1.20 -1.49 12.53
CA ALA A 116 0.21 -1.13 12.61
C ALA A 116 0.82 -0.83 11.24
N ILE A 117 0.45 -1.61 10.20
CA ILE A 117 0.82 -1.36 8.81
C ILE A 117 0.33 0.02 8.37
N HIS A 118 -0.93 0.35 8.57
CA HIS A 118 -1.45 1.68 8.23
C HIS A 118 -0.69 2.79 8.96
N ARG A 119 -0.39 2.60 10.25
CA ARG A 119 0.42 3.56 11.02
C ARG A 119 1.82 3.71 10.44
N LYS A 120 2.48 2.61 10.07
CA LYS A 120 3.82 2.61 9.50
C LYS A 120 3.82 3.34 8.15
N LEU A 121 2.86 3.04 7.28
CA LEU A 121 2.77 3.65 5.96
C LEU A 121 2.56 5.17 6.03
N PHE A 122 1.65 5.63 6.86
CA PHE A 122 1.17 7.02 6.84
C PHE A 122 1.65 7.89 8.00
N ARG A 123 2.58 7.40 8.82
CA ARG A 123 3.19 8.20 9.90
C ARG A 123 3.85 9.48 9.35
N GLY A 124 3.44 10.64 9.90
CA GLY A 124 3.92 11.95 9.47
C GLY A 124 3.29 12.48 8.18
N ILE A 125 2.42 11.69 7.53
CA ILE A 125 1.59 12.10 6.40
C ILE A 125 0.19 12.44 6.92
N TYR A 126 -0.48 11.49 7.57
CA TYR A 126 -1.78 11.71 8.17
C TYR A 126 -1.71 11.81 9.69
N LYS A 127 -2.38 12.80 10.28
CA LYS A 127 -2.49 12.96 11.75
C LYS A 127 -3.18 11.77 12.43
N HIS A 128 -3.99 11.04 11.69
CA HIS A 128 -4.76 9.89 12.15
C HIS A 128 -4.15 8.53 11.74
N ALA A 129 -2.89 8.51 11.30
CA ALA A 129 -2.20 7.27 10.90
C ALA A 129 -2.31 6.18 11.99
N GLY A 130 -2.88 5.01 11.62
CA GLY A 130 -3.12 3.89 12.54
C GLY A 130 -4.23 4.13 13.57
N LYS A 131 -5.10 5.10 13.35
CA LYS A 131 -6.28 5.33 14.20
C LYS A 131 -7.54 4.92 13.46
N ILE A 132 -8.33 4.07 14.10
CA ILE A 132 -9.67 3.75 13.62
C ILE A 132 -10.50 5.03 13.66
N ARG A 133 -11.24 5.31 12.59
CA ARG A 133 -12.15 6.47 12.54
C ARG A 133 -13.28 6.32 13.56
N ASP A 134 -13.73 7.43 14.11
CA ASP A 134 -14.82 7.54 15.09
C ASP A 134 -16.08 8.22 14.50
N TYR A 135 -16.15 8.35 13.17
CA TYR A 135 -17.26 8.95 12.43
C TYR A 135 -17.67 8.08 11.24
N ASN A 136 -18.92 8.19 10.83
CA ASN A 136 -19.45 7.47 9.67
C ASN A 136 -19.01 8.15 8.36
N ILE A 137 -18.72 7.34 7.35
CA ILE A 137 -18.30 7.78 6.02
C ILE A 137 -19.30 7.26 4.97
N THR A 138 -19.64 8.14 4.04
CA THR A 138 -20.29 7.81 2.78
C THR A 138 -19.48 8.42 1.65
N LYS A 139 -19.21 7.64 0.61
CA LYS A 139 -18.48 8.11 -0.58
C LYS A 139 -19.24 7.72 -1.85
N LYS A 140 -19.07 8.51 -2.91
CA LYS A 140 -19.43 8.10 -4.25
C LYS A 140 -18.25 7.39 -4.87
N GLU A 141 -18.43 6.12 -5.20
CA GLU A 141 -17.35 5.31 -5.73
C GLU A 141 -17.43 5.21 -7.26
N TRP A 142 -16.34 5.57 -7.92
CA TRP A 142 -16.27 5.56 -9.38
C TRP A 142 -16.43 4.16 -9.97
N VAL A 143 -15.95 3.13 -9.27
CA VAL A 143 -16.08 1.71 -9.66
C VAL A 143 -17.55 1.23 -9.68
N LEU A 144 -18.45 1.98 -9.03
CA LEU A 144 -19.89 1.72 -8.96
C LEU A 144 -20.67 2.80 -9.74
N ASP A 145 -20.11 3.35 -10.80
CA ASP A 145 -20.73 4.41 -11.63
C ASP A 145 -21.18 5.63 -10.80
N GLY A 146 -20.46 5.93 -9.72
CA GLY A 146 -20.75 7.04 -8.83
C GLY A 146 -21.88 6.78 -7.84
N ALA A 147 -22.32 5.54 -7.66
CA ALA A 147 -23.26 5.18 -6.61
C ALA A 147 -22.68 5.46 -5.22
N THR A 148 -23.53 5.87 -4.30
CA THR A 148 -23.14 6.15 -2.92
C THR A 148 -22.99 4.85 -2.15
N VAL A 149 -21.81 4.65 -1.55
CA VAL A 149 -21.54 3.55 -0.63
C VAL A 149 -21.59 4.06 0.80
N ILE A 150 -22.31 3.34 1.65
CA ILE A 150 -22.30 3.51 3.10
C ILE A 150 -21.33 2.48 3.65
N TYR A 151 -20.24 2.96 4.22
CA TYR A 151 -19.23 2.11 4.83
C TYR A 151 -19.61 1.66 6.24
N GLY A 152 -18.83 0.77 6.84
CA GLY A 152 -19.09 0.24 8.17
C GLY A 152 -19.37 1.33 9.21
N SER A 153 -20.30 1.06 10.13
CA SER A 153 -20.63 1.99 11.22
C SER A 153 -19.43 2.22 12.14
N ALA A 154 -19.15 3.48 12.48
CA ALA A 154 -18.02 3.84 13.33
C ALA A 154 -18.01 3.11 14.67
N SER A 155 -19.18 2.85 15.26
CA SER A 155 -19.33 2.12 16.52
C SER A 155 -18.94 0.63 16.43
N GLU A 156 -18.99 0.03 15.23
CA GLU A 156 -18.82 -1.41 15.03
C GLU A 156 -17.47 -1.77 14.35
N LEU A 157 -16.69 -0.78 13.90
CA LEU A 157 -15.53 -0.99 13.05
C LEU A 157 -14.53 -1.99 13.63
N ARG A 158 -14.18 -1.84 14.91
CA ARG A 158 -13.23 -2.74 15.56
C ARG A 158 -13.80 -4.16 15.69
N ALA A 159 -15.04 -4.29 16.14
CA ALA A 159 -15.68 -5.59 16.30
C ALA A 159 -15.82 -6.31 14.95
N THR A 160 -16.20 -5.58 13.89
CA THR A 160 -16.30 -6.13 12.53
C THR A 160 -14.93 -6.57 12.01
N LEU A 161 -13.89 -5.76 12.20
CA LEU A 161 -12.53 -6.12 11.81
C LEU A 161 -12.06 -7.39 12.52
N GLU A 162 -12.23 -7.47 13.84
CA GLU A 162 -11.86 -8.63 14.65
C GLU A 162 -12.63 -9.89 14.21
N TYR A 163 -13.91 -9.74 13.90
CA TYR A 163 -14.73 -10.83 13.36
C TYR A 163 -14.20 -11.32 12.02
N ASP A 164 -13.96 -10.44 11.04
CA ASP A 164 -13.50 -10.84 9.72
C ASP A 164 -12.12 -11.52 9.77
N PHE A 165 -11.19 -11.01 10.58
CA PHE A 165 -9.91 -11.66 10.80
C PHE A 165 -10.06 -13.04 11.47
N SER A 166 -10.98 -13.18 12.43
CA SER A 166 -11.22 -14.47 13.10
C SER A 166 -11.79 -15.51 12.13
N GLN A 167 -12.70 -15.10 11.23
CA GLN A 167 -13.25 -15.98 10.19
C GLN A 167 -12.15 -16.43 9.22
N GLU A 168 -11.29 -15.52 8.79
CA GLU A 168 -10.19 -15.82 7.89
C GLU A 168 -9.13 -16.72 8.55
N GLN A 169 -8.81 -16.51 9.81
CA GLN A 169 -7.92 -17.41 10.58
C GLN A 169 -8.48 -18.82 10.75
N ALA A 170 -9.79 -18.94 10.87
CA ALA A 170 -10.47 -20.25 10.99
C ALA A 170 -10.64 -20.96 9.63
N PHE A 171 -10.47 -20.25 8.53
CA PHE A 171 -10.62 -20.79 7.19
C PHE A 171 -9.43 -21.67 6.80
N SER A 172 -9.70 -22.79 6.12
CA SER A 172 -8.67 -23.71 5.66
C SER A 172 -8.51 -23.68 4.14
N TYR A 173 -7.35 -23.26 3.70
CA TYR A 173 -6.96 -23.30 2.27
C TYR A 173 -6.55 -24.71 1.79
N LYS A 174 -6.49 -25.69 2.71
CA LYS A 174 -6.06 -27.05 2.37
C LYS A 174 -7.04 -27.71 1.42
N GLY A 175 -6.55 -28.12 0.26
CA GLY A 175 -7.32 -28.83 -0.74
C GLY A 175 -8.03 -27.92 -1.75
N LEU A 176 -7.90 -26.60 -1.62
CA LEU A 176 -8.41 -25.66 -2.61
C LEU A 176 -7.46 -25.55 -3.81
N SER A 177 -8.03 -25.29 -4.97
CA SER A 177 -7.28 -24.81 -6.15
C SER A 177 -6.75 -23.39 -5.92
N ILE A 178 -5.82 -22.96 -6.77
CA ILE A 178 -5.32 -21.58 -6.76
C ILE A 178 -6.47 -20.58 -7.01
N GLU A 179 -7.36 -20.90 -7.94
CA GLU A 179 -8.49 -20.03 -8.30
C GLU A 179 -9.47 -19.86 -7.12
N GLU A 180 -9.82 -20.95 -6.42
CA GLU A 180 -10.66 -20.91 -5.22
C GLU A 180 -9.99 -20.11 -4.10
N SER A 181 -8.68 -20.29 -3.92
CA SER A 181 -7.90 -19.53 -2.92
C SER A 181 -7.88 -18.03 -3.24
N ILE A 182 -7.64 -17.66 -4.49
CA ILE A 182 -7.67 -16.26 -4.95
C ILE A 182 -9.06 -15.66 -4.75
N HIS A 183 -10.12 -16.40 -5.12
CA HIS A 183 -11.49 -15.93 -4.94
C HIS A 183 -11.82 -15.68 -3.46
N HIS A 184 -11.43 -16.58 -2.57
CA HIS A 184 -11.65 -16.42 -1.14
C HIS A 184 -10.89 -15.21 -0.56
N LEU A 185 -9.60 -15.06 -0.92
CA LEU A 185 -8.80 -13.91 -0.51
C LEU A 185 -9.38 -12.59 -1.04
N ALA A 186 -9.87 -12.57 -2.28
CA ALA A 186 -10.52 -11.38 -2.84
C ALA A 186 -11.77 -11.00 -2.05
N LEU A 187 -12.57 -11.96 -1.59
CA LEU A 187 -13.72 -11.70 -0.73
C LEU A 187 -13.30 -11.13 0.62
N PHE A 188 -12.26 -11.67 1.25
CA PHE A 188 -11.73 -11.15 2.51
C PHE A 188 -11.23 -9.70 2.36
N VAL A 189 -10.43 -9.42 1.34
CA VAL A 189 -9.92 -8.06 1.06
C VAL A 189 -11.07 -7.11 0.75
N SER A 190 -12.09 -7.54 0.00
CA SER A 190 -13.29 -6.75 -0.29
C SER A 190 -14.05 -6.35 0.99
N ARG A 191 -14.13 -7.25 1.98
CA ARG A 191 -14.74 -6.93 3.30
C ARG A 191 -13.92 -5.88 4.04
N LEU A 192 -12.58 -5.99 4.07
CA LEU A 192 -11.71 -4.98 4.67
C LEU A 192 -11.91 -3.61 4.00
N TRP A 193 -12.02 -3.57 2.68
CA TRP A 193 -12.32 -2.35 1.95
C TRP A 193 -13.71 -1.80 2.29
N GLN A 194 -14.72 -2.65 2.41
CA GLN A 194 -16.09 -2.26 2.75
C GLN A 194 -16.24 -1.73 4.19
N ILE A 195 -15.47 -2.28 5.14
CA ILE A 195 -15.42 -1.72 6.50
C ILE A 195 -14.88 -0.29 6.47
N HIS A 196 -13.86 -0.02 5.66
CA HIS A 196 -13.24 1.29 5.50
C HIS A 196 -12.84 1.89 6.85
N ILE A 197 -11.99 1.17 7.56
CA ILE A 197 -11.72 1.39 8.99
C ILE A 197 -10.99 2.71 9.29
N PHE A 198 -10.21 3.23 8.32
CA PHE A 198 -9.45 4.47 8.47
C PHE A 198 -10.17 5.65 7.80
N GLY A 199 -9.78 6.87 8.17
CA GLY A 199 -10.31 8.08 7.53
C GLY A 199 -9.78 8.26 6.09
N GLU A 200 -8.51 7.89 5.86
CA GLU A 200 -7.82 7.88 4.57
C GLU A 200 -6.87 6.68 4.52
N GLY A 201 -6.36 6.33 3.32
CA GLY A 201 -5.38 5.25 3.15
C GLY A 201 -5.95 3.85 3.34
N ASN A 202 -7.19 3.61 2.93
CA ASN A 202 -7.84 2.30 2.96
C ASN A 202 -7.66 1.51 1.65
N THR A 203 -7.09 2.13 0.63
CA THR A 203 -6.87 1.55 -0.70
C THR A 203 -5.51 0.89 -0.78
#